data_48d2266a78f85a3fe428e6af27f3642a
#
_entry.id   48d2266a78f85a3fe428e6af27f3642a
#
_cell.length_a   1.000
_cell.length_b   1.000
_cell.length_c   1.000
_cell.angle_alpha   90.00
_cell.angle_beta   90.00
_cell.angle_gamma   90.00
#
_symmetry.space_group_name_H-M   'P 1'
#
loop_
_entity.id
_entity.type
_entity.pdbx_description
1 polymer ?
#
loop_
_entity_poly.entity_id
_entity_poly.type
_entity_poly.pdbx_seq_one_letter_code
_entity_poly.pdbx_strand_id
1 'polypeptide(L)'
;VKKNHKSYYQILGLKPDASASDIKRAYRDIVKEQHPDVGQHHKSKKQLEQETEEMLLINEAYETLRDKKRRTEYDIIIGVTISVKAPYQFKKNNEDEAREIFLAKVFNPSRSAISRVLTNYGKQLKKLSQDPFDDELVEEFSSYLDDIEQALRKASALFAGNQAPTTLEPAAHMMRHCIAQAADGLEETRRFCQNYDYDHLSTAENLFKIAFDLARQAYALTKQV
;
A
#
# COMPACT_ATOMS: atom_id res chain seq x y z
N VAL A 1 23.04 -17.72 -17.97
CA VAL A 1 22.89 -16.46 -18.73
C VAL A 1 21.67 -15.77 -18.19
N LYS A 2 21.82 -14.69 -17.34
CA LYS A 2 20.71 -13.88 -16.86
C LYS A 2 20.16 -13.09 -18.06
N LYS A 3 19.00 -13.49 -18.59
CA LYS A 3 18.22 -12.64 -19.49
C LYS A 3 17.84 -11.38 -18.70
N ASN A 4 18.36 -10.25 -19.14
CA ASN A 4 18.07 -8.94 -18.56
C ASN A 4 16.63 -8.57 -18.99
N HIS A 5 15.63 -9.05 -18.25
CA HIS A 5 14.23 -8.69 -18.52
C HIS A 5 14.01 -7.25 -18.05
N LYS A 6 13.59 -6.39 -19.01
CA LYS A 6 13.16 -5.02 -18.68
C LYS A 6 12.04 -5.08 -17.64
N SER A 7 12.09 -4.21 -16.63
CA SER A 7 11.00 -4.11 -15.67
C SER A 7 9.74 -3.54 -16.34
N TYR A 8 8.56 -3.78 -15.79
CA TYR A 8 7.31 -3.23 -16.30
C TYR A 8 7.32 -1.70 -16.36
N TYR A 9 8.01 -1.04 -15.43
CA TYR A 9 8.25 0.40 -15.51
C TYR A 9 9.09 0.78 -16.74
N GLN A 10 10.15 0.04 -17.02
CA GLN A 10 10.99 0.28 -18.19
C GLN A 10 10.27 -0.03 -19.51
N ILE A 11 9.34 -0.97 -19.52
CA ILE A 11 8.50 -1.27 -20.68
C ILE A 11 7.57 -0.09 -21.00
N LEU A 12 7.02 0.57 -19.97
CA LEU A 12 6.19 1.77 -20.13
C LEU A 12 7.02 3.08 -20.20
N GLY A 13 8.36 3.02 -20.19
CA GLY A 13 9.24 4.19 -20.20
C GLY A 13 9.15 5.05 -18.93
N LEU A 14 8.81 4.43 -17.79
CA LEU A 14 8.60 5.09 -16.51
C LEU A 14 9.67 4.72 -15.48
N LYS A 15 9.74 5.54 -14.43
CA LYS A 15 10.48 5.20 -13.21
C LYS A 15 9.58 4.50 -12.20
N PRO A 16 10.14 3.75 -11.24
CA PRO A 16 9.35 3.05 -10.22
C PRO A 16 8.52 3.95 -9.30
N ASP A 17 8.87 5.23 -9.20
CA ASP A 17 8.15 6.25 -8.43
C ASP A 17 6.99 6.93 -9.19
N ALA A 18 6.71 6.50 -10.43
CA ALA A 18 5.65 7.05 -11.26
C ALA A 18 4.27 6.95 -10.58
N SER A 19 3.47 8.00 -10.72
CA SER A 19 2.10 8.04 -10.21
C SER A 19 1.16 7.16 -11.06
N ALA A 20 -0.03 6.82 -10.53
CA ALA A 20 -1.05 6.10 -11.29
C ALA A 20 -1.50 6.87 -12.56
N SER A 21 -1.50 8.21 -12.49
CA SER A 21 -1.79 9.07 -13.65
C SER A 21 -0.71 9.00 -14.72
N ASP A 22 0.58 8.90 -14.31
CA ASP A 22 1.68 8.76 -15.26
C ASP A 22 1.66 7.40 -15.95
N ILE A 23 1.38 6.33 -15.22
CA ILE A 23 1.21 4.98 -15.76
C ILE A 23 0.10 4.96 -16.82
N LYS A 24 -1.04 5.56 -16.51
CA LYS A 24 -2.17 5.63 -17.44
C LYS A 24 -1.86 6.48 -18.67
N ARG A 25 -1.13 7.58 -18.49
CA ARG A 25 -0.69 8.46 -19.60
C ARG A 25 0.28 7.73 -20.51
N ALA A 26 1.37 7.18 -19.95
CA ALA A 26 2.37 6.47 -20.72
C ALA A 26 1.80 5.31 -21.54
N TYR A 27 0.91 4.51 -20.94
CA TYR A 27 0.23 3.46 -21.66
C TYR A 27 -0.59 3.99 -22.86
N ARG A 28 -1.36 5.06 -22.66
CA ARG A 28 -2.16 5.65 -23.75
C ARG A 28 -1.30 6.20 -24.89
N ASP A 29 -0.15 6.78 -24.56
CA ASP A 29 0.77 7.34 -25.54
C ASP A 29 1.37 6.22 -26.38
N ILE A 30 1.81 5.12 -25.76
CA ILE A 30 2.33 3.95 -26.47
C ILE A 30 1.26 3.31 -27.36
N VAL A 31 0.04 3.12 -26.84
CA VAL A 31 -1.05 2.52 -27.63
C VAL A 31 -1.41 3.38 -28.82
N LYS A 32 -1.38 4.72 -28.71
CA LYS A 32 -1.62 5.63 -29.85
C LYS A 32 -0.55 5.53 -30.93
N GLU A 33 0.72 5.40 -30.52
CA GLU A 33 1.84 5.28 -31.46
C GLU A 33 1.86 3.92 -32.19
N GLN A 34 1.42 2.87 -31.50
CA GLN A 34 1.44 1.50 -32.04
C GLN A 34 0.09 1.05 -32.64
N HIS A 35 -0.90 1.96 -32.72
CA HIS A 35 -2.19 1.60 -33.27
C HIS A 35 -2.07 1.19 -34.74
N PRO A 36 -2.64 0.03 -35.17
CA PRO A 36 -2.47 -0.51 -36.52
C PRO A 36 -2.98 0.41 -37.65
N ASP A 37 -3.78 1.44 -37.31
CA ASP A 37 -4.29 2.43 -38.24
C ASP A 37 -3.25 3.53 -38.63
N VAL A 38 -2.13 3.60 -37.87
CA VAL A 38 -1.06 4.58 -38.05
C VAL A 38 0.16 3.90 -38.70
N GLY A 39 0.00 3.30 -39.88
CA GLY A 39 1.18 2.81 -40.58
C GLY A 39 1.06 1.45 -41.29
N GLN A 40 -0.07 1.16 -41.88
CA GLN A 40 -0.23 -0.02 -42.73
C GLN A 40 0.39 0.21 -44.13
N HIS A 41 1.71 0.12 -44.26
CA HIS A 41 2.34 -0.18 -45.53
C HIS A 41 3.54 -1.10 -45.34
N HIS A 42 3.36 -2.39 -45.73
CA HIS A 42 4.42 -3.39 -45.99
C HIS A 42 5.26 -3.89 -44.79
N LYS A 43 4.60 -4.29 -43.70
CA LYS A 43 5.32 -5.01 -42.62
C LYS A 43 5.45 -6.51 -42.97
N SER A 44 6.63 -7.09 -42.76
CA SER A 44 6.83 -8.53 -42.91
C SER A 44 6.11 -9.29 -41.77
N LYS A 45 5.74 -10.55 -41.99
CA LYS A 45 5.10 -11.43 -41.00
C LYS A 45 5.86 -11.45 -39.67
N LYS A 46 7.20 -11.45 -39.71
CA LYS A 46 8.07 -11.46 -38.55
C LYS A 46 8.01 -10.14 -37.74
N GLN A 47 7.84 -9.01 -38.42
CA GLN A 47 7.65 -7.70 -37.78
C GLN A 47 6.29 -7.61 -37.10
N LEU A 48 5.25 -8.15 -37.68
CA LEU A 48 3.92 -8.20 -37.11
C LEU A 48 3.86 -9.09 -35.84
N GLU A 49 4.55 -10.23 -35.87
CA GLU A 49 4.68 -11.11 -34.70
C GLU A 49 5.43 -10.42 -33.56
N GLN A 50 6.52 -9.70 -33.86
CA GLN A 50 7.27 -8.93 -32.83
C GLN A 50 6.45 -7.79 -32.22
N GLU A 51 5.71 -7.03 -33.04
CA GLU A 51 4.83 -5.96 -32.55
C GLU A 51 3.70 -6.50 -31.68
N THR A 52 3.17 -7.69 -32.03
CA THR A 52 2.15 -8.35 -31.21
C THR A 52 2.71 -8.78 -29.85
N GLU A 53 3.92 -9.37 -29.82
CA GLU A 53 4.58 -9.75 -28.57
C GLU A 53 4.90 -8.52 -27.70
N GLU A 54 5.39 -7.42 -28.31
CA GLU A 54 5.63 -6.17 -27.59
C GLU A 54 4.34 -5.58 -26.99
N MET A 55 3.24 -5.60 -27.75
CA MET A 55 1.94 -5.10 -27.28
C MET A 55 1.40 -5.96 -26.12
N LEU A 56 1.59 -7.29 -26.16
CA LEU A 56 1.22 -8.17 -25.05
C LEU A 56 1.98 -7.81 -23.78
N LEU A 57 3.30 -7.56 -23.89
CA LEU A 57 4.12 -7.14 -22.75
C LEU A 57 3.73 -5.76 -22.20
N ILE A 58 3.37 -4.81 -23.07
CA ILE A 58 2.89 -3.48 -22.68
C ILE A 58 1.56 -3.59 -21.93
N ASN A 59 0.65 -4.42 -22.42
CA ASN A 59 -0.64 -4.65 -21.76
C ASN A 59 -0.46 -5.31 -20.40
N GLU A 60 0.40 -6.32 -20.29
CA GLU A 60 0.72 -7.01 -19.03
C GLU A 60 1.34 -6.04 -18.02
N ALA A 61 2.29 -5.20 -18.47
CA ALA A 61 2.91 -4.16 -17.66
C ALA A 61 1.86 -3.17 -17.13
N TYR A 62 0.97 -2.70 -17.99
CA TYR A 62 -0.09 -1.78 -17.59
C TYR A 62 -1.07 -2.42 -16.61
N GLU A 63 -1.58 -3.64 -16.89
CA GLU A 63 -2.51 -4.34 -16.00
C GLU A 63 -1.91 -4.62 -14.62
N THR A 64 -0.61 -4.87 -14.55
CA THR A 64 0.09 -5.06 -13.27
C THR A 64 0.29 -3.74 -12.52
N LEU A 65 0.73 -2.69 -13.22
CA LEU A 65 1.09 -1.43 -12.57
C LEU A 65 -0.11 -0.51 -12.27
N ARG A 66 -1.23 -0.67 -12.98
CA ARG A 66 -2.46 0.10 -12.71
C ARG A 66 -3.16 -0.36 -11.44
N ASP A 67 -3.12 -1.66 -11.16
CA ASP A 67 -3.70 -2.25 -9.96
C ASP A 67 -2.75 -2.09 -8.77
N LYS A 68 -3.20 -1.40 -7.72
CA LYS A 68 -2.36 -1.11 -6.53
C LYS A 68 -1.79 -2.37 -5.89
N LYS A 69 -2.60 -3.46 -5.80
CA LYS A 69 -2.19 -4.70 -5.13
C LYS A 69 -1.13 -5.41 -5.97
N ARG A 70 -1.40 -5.62 -7.26
CA ARG A 70 -0.47 -6.26 -8.20
C ARG A 70 0.83 -5.45 -8.34
N ARG A 71 0.73 -4.11 -8.37
CA ARG A 71 1.89 -3.23 -8.39
C ARG A 71 2.76 -3.40 -7.15
N THR A 72 2.15 -3.48 -5.96
CA THR A 72 2.92 -3.67 -4.72
C THR A 72 3.61 -5.02 -4.68
N GLU A 73 2.93 -6.10 -5.08
CA GLU A 73 3.51 -7.43 -5.19
C GLU A 73 4.68 -7.44 -6.19
N TYR A 74 4.50 -6.78 -7.32
CA TYR A 74 5.53 -6.63 -8.34
C TYR A 74 6.73 -5.81 -7.83
N ASP A 75 6.49 -4.69 -7.15
CA ASP A 75 7.54 -3.84 -6.58
C ASP A 75 8.40 -4.59 -5.55
N ILE A 76 7.79 -5.48 -4.76
CA ILE A 76 8.51 -6.37 -3.85
C ILE A 76 9.41 -7.34 -4.64
N ILE A 77 8.89 -7.94 -5.71
CA ILE A 77 9.62 -8.92 -6.53
C ILE A 77 10.83 -8.29 -7.21
N ILE A 78 10.70 -7.07 -7.74
CA ILE A 78 11.81 -6.37 -8.43
C ILE A 78 12.72 -5.59 -7.48
N GLY A 79 12.47 -5.65 -6.16
CA GLY A 79 13.28 -4.98 -5.14
C GLY A 79 13.17 -3.45 -5.18
N VAL A 80 12.10 -2.90 -5.72
CA VAL A 80 11.78 -1.48 -5.62
C VAL A 80 11.41 -1.21 -4.17
N THR A 81 12.38 -0.84 -3.38
CA THR A 81 12.16 -0.27 -2.07
C THR A 81 11.44 1.06 -2.29
N ILE A 82 10.17 1.16 -1.89
CA ILE A 82 9.53 2.47 -1.74
C ILE A 82 10.51 3.27 -0.89
N SER A 83 11.02 4.37 -1.42
CA SER A 83 11.96 5.23 -0.72
C SER A 83 11.27 5.82 0.50
N VAL A 84 11.19 5.02 1.56
CA VAL A 84 10.97 5.51 2.90
C VAL A 84 12.22 6.34 3.17
N LYS A 85 12.06 7.61 3.57
CA LYS A 85 13.17 8.46 4.01
C LYS A 85 14.17 7.60 4.77
N ALA A 86 15.46 7.71 4.41
CA ALA A 86 16.54 6.89 4.97
C ALA A 86 16.32 6.57 6.46
N PRO A 87 16.54 5.31 6.88
CA PRO A 87 16.34 4.91 8.27
C PRO A 87 17.06 5.89 9.20
N TYR A 88 16.39 6.32 10.26
CA TYR A 88 17.03 7.17 11.27
C TYR A 88 18.16 6.36 11.93
N GLN A 89 19.42 6.74 11.68
CA GLN A 89 20.56 6.12 12.34
C GLN A 89 20.65 6.67 13.75
N PHE A 90 20.25 5.86 14.72
CA PHE A 90 20.43 6.18 16.14
C PHE A 90 21.90 6.05 16.48
N LYS A 91 22.58 7.16 16.80
CA LYS A 91 23.92 7.14 17.34
C LYS A 91 23.88 6.51 18.75
N LYS A 92 24.64 5.48 18.95
CA LYS A 92 24.68 4.59 20.13
C LYS A 92 25.09 5.28 21.46
N ASN A 93 25.28 6.59 21.48
CA ASN A 93 25.91 7.28 22.59
C ASN A 93 24.94 7.91 23.61
N ASN A 94 23.61 7.86 23.38
CA ASN A 94 22.64 8.28 24.37
C ASN A 94 21.30 7.54 24.15
N GLU A 95 20.97 6.58 25.00
CA GLU A 95 19.75 5.78 24.88
C GLU A 95 18.49 6.62 25.03
N ASP A 96 18.55 7.69 25.83
CA ASP A 96 17.45 8.64 26.00
C ASP A 96 17.19 9.44 24.72
N GLU A 97 18.23 9.91 24.05
CA GLU A 97 18.11 10.60 22.75
C GLU A 97 17.53 9.67 21.68
N ALA A 98 18.01 8.43 21.62
CA ALA A 98 17.50 7.42 20.70
C ALA A 98 16.02 7.11 20.95
N ARG A 99 15.62 7.05 22.23
CA ARG A 99 14.23 6.88 22.65
C ARG A 99 13.34 8.05 22.21
N GLU A 100 13.75 9.29 22.47
CA GLU A 100 13.01 10.46 22.05
C GLU A 100 12.82 10.55 20.54
N ILE A 101 13.90 10.29 19.79
CA ILE A 101 13.86 10.28 18.33
C ILE A 101 12.91 9.18 17.82
N PHE A 102 12.99 7.96 18.36
CA PHE A 102 12.11 6.86 17.96
C PHE A 102 10.63 7.20 18.23
N LEU A 103 10.33 7.72 19.42
CA LEU A 103 8.98 8.15 19.77
C LEU A 103 8.47 9.27 18.86
N ALA A 104 9.28 10.27 18.58
CA ALA A 104 8.88 11.42 17.76
C ALA A 104 8.74 11.10 16.26
N LYS A 105 9.61 10.23 15.73
CA LYS A 105 9.73 10.00 14.28
C LYS A 105 9.08 8.71 13.79
N VAL A 106 8.90 7.72 14.66
CA VAL A 106 8.38 6.39 14.29
C VAL A 106 7.08 6.09 15.03
N PHE A 107 7.14 6.03 16.36
CA PHE A 107 6.03 5.52 17.17
C PHE A 107 4.80 6.44 17.14
N ASN A 108 4.94 7.70 17.54
CA ASN A 108 3.80 8.62 17.68
C ASN A 108 3.13 8.96 16.33
N PRO A 109 3.87 9.22 15.23
CA PRO A 109 3.25 9.45 13.93
C PRO A 109 2.45 8.23 13.44
N SER A 110 3.01 7.01 13.59
CA SER A 110 2.33 5.77 13.20
C SER A 110 1.07 5.54 14.03
N ARG A 111 1.17 5.62 15.36
CA ARG A 111 0.03 5.47 16.25
C ARG A 111 -1.08 6.47 15.95
N SER A 112 -0.73 7.75 15.75
CA SER A 112 -1.70 8.79 15.48
C SER A 112 -2.39 8.60 14.14
N ALA A 113 -1.66 8.18 13.09
CA ALA A 113 -2.24 7.90 11.79
C ALA A 113 -3.23 6.73 11.84
N ILE A 114 -2.83 5.61 12.47
CA ILE A 114 -3.70 4.43 12.64
C ILE A 114 -4.93 4.77 13.47
N SER A 115 -4.74 5.42 14.64
CA SER A 115 -5.87 5.78 15.50
C SER A 115 -6.88 6.67 14.79
N ARG A 116 -6.41 7.65 14.02
CA ARG A 116 -7.28 8.57 13.27
C ARG A 116 -8.15 7.85 12.26
N VAL A 117 -7.56 6.94 11.47
CA VAL A 117 -8.34 6.20 10.47
C VAL A 117 -9.29 5.20 11.12
N LEU A 118 -8.84 4.43 12.12
CA LEU A 118 -9.69 3.44 12.77
C LEU A 118 -10.85 4.06 13.56
N THR A 119 -10.68 5.23 14.17
CA THR A 119 -11.74 5.92 14.89
C THR A 119 -12.93 6.28 14.00
N ASN A 120 -12.69 6.55 12.72
CA ASN A 120 -13.73 6.92 11.77
C ASN A 120 -14.44 5.69 11.13
N TYR A 121 -13.96 4.47 11.34
CA TYR A 121 -14.47 3.27 10.67
C TYR A 121 -15.97 3.07 10.87
N GLY A 122 -16.45 3.06 12.10
CA GLY A 122 -17.88 2.88 12.38
C GLY A 122 -18.77 3.98 11.79
N LYS A 123 -18.27 5.22 11.69
CA LYS A 123 -18.99 6.32 11.06
C LYS A 123 -19.12 6.12 9.55
N GLN A 124 -18.02 5.74 8.89
CA GLN A 124 -18.00 5.49 7.46
C GLN A 124 -18.84 4.27 7.08
N LEU A 125 -18.77 3.21 7.88
CA LEU A 125 -19.60 2.03 7.70
C LEU A 125 -21.09 2.36 7.85
N LYS A 126 -21.47 3.15 8.87
CA LYS A 126 -22.85 3.59 9.07
C LYS A 126 -23.34 4.44 7.89
N LYS A 127 -22.46 5.21 7.26
CA LYS A 127 -22.81 5.99 6.07
C LYS A 127 -23.10 5.08 4.88
N LEU A 128 -22.25 4.11 4.62
CA LEU A 128 -22.46 3.09 3.58
C LEU A 128 -23.75 2.31 3.80
N SER A 129 -24.10 2.00 5.05
CA SER A 129 -25.29 1.21 5.40
C SER A 129 -26.62 1.92 5.10
N GLN A 130 -26.62 3.22 4.75
CA GLN A 130 -27.81 3.94 4.35
C GLN A 130 -28.31 3.49 2.98
N ASP A 131 -27.41 3.29 2.03
CA ASP A 131 -27.66 2.64 0.75
C ASP A 131 -26.38 1.96 0.25
N PRO A 132 -26.23 0.65 0.47
CA PRO A 132 -25.04 -0.10 0.06
C PRO A 132 -24.87 -0.24 -1.46
N PHE A 133 -25.88 0.13 -2.24
CA PHE A 133 -25.86 0.08 -3.70
C PHE A 133 -25.71 1.45 -4.36
N ASP A 134 -25.61 2.51 -3.57
CA ASP A 134 -25.32 3.86 -4.08
C ASP A 134 -23.85 3.97 -4.46
N ASP A 135 -23.59 4.21 -5.74
CA ASP A 135 -22.23 4.25 -6.31
C ASP A 135 -21.35 5.31 -5.62
N GLU A 136 -21.91 6.46 -5.23
CA GLU A 136 -21.18 7.55 -4.58
C GLU A 136 -20.76 7.16 -3.15
N LEU A 137 -21.65 6.50 -2.39
CA LEU A 137 -21.35 6.00 -1.04
C LEU A 137 -20.33 4.88 -1.06
N VAL A 138 -20.41 3.99 -2.05
CA VAL A 138 -19.45 2.90 -2.28
C VAL A 138 -18.07 3.46 -2.64
N GLU A 139 -17.99 4.45 -3.52
CA GLU A 139 -16.72 5.08 -3.90
C GLU A 139 -16.08 5.83 -2.72
N GLU A 140 -16.87 6.56 -1.94
CA GLU A 140 -16.39 7.25 -0.73
C GLU A 140 -15.85 6.24 0.30
N PHE A 141 -16.56 5.14 0.53
CA PHE A 141 -16.10 4.10 1.46
C PHE A 141 -14.84 3.41 0.94
N SER A 142 -14.75 3.11 -0.35
CA SER A 142 -13.55 2.56 -0.97
C SER A 142 -12.34 3.49 -0.82
N SER A 143 -12.53 4.80 -1.05
CA SER A 143 -11.50 5.81 -0.83
C SER A 143 -11.02 5.84 0.63
N TYR A 144 -11.95 5.71 1.57
CA TYR A 144 -11.62 5.62 2.98
C TYR A 144 -10.80 4.34 3.32
N LEU A 145 -11.12 3.19 2.73
CA LEU A 145 -10.32 1.96 2.90
C LEU A 145 -8.91 2.14 2.33
N ASP A 146 -8.75 2.89 1.25
CA ASP A 146 -7.45 3.26 0.69
C ASP A 146 -6.64 4.14 1.67
N ASP A 147 -7.29 5.04 2.39
CA ASP A 147 -6.65 5.86 3.44
C ASP A 147 -6.14 4.99 4.61
N ILE A 148 -6.93 3.98 5.05
CA ILE A 148 -6.49 3.00 6.05
C ILE A 148 -5.25 2.26 5.53
N GLU A 149 -5.31 1.72 4.32
CA GLU A 149 -4.20 0.99 3.72
C GLU A 149 -2.92 1.84 3.66
N GLN A 150 -3.04 3.10 3.24
CA GLN A 150 -1.91 4.01 3.17
C GLN A 150 -1.31 4.29 4.55
N ALA A 151 -2.15 4.47 5.58
CA ALA A 151 -1.70 4.69 6.95
C ALA A 151 -0.94 3.45 7.48
N LEU A 152 -1.49 2.26 7.27
CA LEU A 152 -0.88 0.99 7.68
C LEU A 152 0.45 0.72 6.96
N ARG A 153 0.50 0.94 5.65
CA ARG A 153 1.75 0.80 4.87
C ARG A 153 2.85 1.74 5.35
N LYS A 154 2.50 3.01 5.60
CA LYS A 154 3.46 3.99 6.14
C LYS A 154 3.97 3.59 7.52
N ALA A 155 3.07 3.15 8.41
CA ALA A 155 3.43 2.69 9.74
C ALA A 155 4.33 1.45 9.68
N SER A 156 3.95 0.44 8.90
CA SER A 156 4.75 -0.78 8.69
C SER A 156 6.15 -0.46 8.19
N ALA A 157 6.28 0.41 7.19
CA ALA A 157 7.56 0.81 6.63
C ALA A 157 8.44 1.55 7.65
N LEU A 158 7.85 2.41 8.49
CA LEU A 158 8.58 3.09 9.56
C LEU A 158 9.13 2.09 10.60
N PHE A 159 8.32 1.11 11.02
CA PHE A 159 8.76 0.11 11.98
C PHE A 159 9.74 -0.92 11.38
N ALA A 160 9.66 -1.23 10.10
CA ALA A 160 10.60 -2.11 9.41
C ALA A 160 11.97 -1.43 9.17
N GLY A 161 11.94 -0.12 8.86
CA GLY A 161 13.16 0.65 8.57
C GLY A 161 13.89 1.19 9.80
N ASN A 162 13.32 1.09 11.00
CA ASN A 162 13.91 1.67 12.22
C ASN A 162 13.85 0.68 13.39
N GLN A 163 15.02 0.30 13.89
CA GLN A 163 15.12 -0.55 15.06
C GLN A 163 14.71 0.25 16.31
N ALA A 164 13.84 -0.33 17.14
CA ALA A 164 13.47 0.27 18.41
C ALA A 164 14.64 0.22 19.42
N PRO A 165 14.82 1.25 20.26
CA PRO A 165 15.67 1.16 21.43
C PRO A 165 15.21 0.02 22.34
N THR A 166 16.15 -0.58 23.08
CA THR A 166 15.88 -1.75 23.93
C THR A 166 14.74 -1.49 24.92
N THR A 167 14.69 -0.30 25.48
CA THR A 167 13.64 0.13 26.43
C THR A 167 12.25 0.25 25.79
N LEU A 168 12.17 0.50 24.49
CA LEU A 168 10.91 0.65 23.74
C LEU A 168 10.52 -0.58 22.92
N GLU A 169 11.36 -1.64 22.91
CA GLU A 169 11.07 -2.85 22.12
C GLU A 169 9.72 -3.50 22.45
N PRO A 170 9.28 -3.59 23.74
CA PRO A 170 7.94 -4.10 24.04
C PRO A 170 6.81 -3.26 23.43
N ALA A 171 6.94 -1.93 23.46
CA ALA A 171 5.97 -1.02 22.85
C ALA A 171 5.98 -1.13 21.31
N ALA A 172 7.16 -1.25 20.72
CA ALA A 172 7.32 -1.41 19.27
C ALA A 172 6.76 -2.76 18.80
N HIS A 173 7.00 -3.83 19.55
CA HIS A 173 6.43 -5.15 19.28
C HIS A 173 4.89 -5.11 19.28
N MET A 174 4.30 -4.48 20.29
CA MET A 174 2.86 -4.31 20.40
C MET A 174 2.28 -3.49 19.23
N MET A 175 3.00 -2.44 18.79
CA MET A 175 2.58 -1.65 17.62
C MET A 175 2.67 -2.45 16.31
N ARG A 176 3.66 -3.32 16.14
CA ARG A 176 3.72 -4.24 14.99
C ARG A 176 2.51 -5.17 14.95
N HIS A 177 2.09 -5.72 16.10
CA HIS A 177 0.86 -6.50 16.20
C HIS A 177 -0.40 -5.69 15.91
N CYS A 178 -0.47 -4.43 16.39
CA CYS A 178 -1.56 -3.51 16.04
C CYS A 178 -1.67 -3.32 14.53
N ILE A 179 -0.55 -3.08 13.83
CA ILE A 179 -0.51 -2.90 12.37
C ILE A 179 -1.00 -4.15 11.66
N ALA A 180 -0.56 -5.34 12.09
CA ALA A 180 -0.97 -6.62 11.51
C ALA A 180 -2.49 -6.84 11.67
N GLN A 181 -3.03 -6.71 12.89
CA GLN A 181 -4.47 -6.87 13.14
C GLN A 181 -5.33 -5.87 12.37
N ALA A 182 -4.85 -4.63 12.22
CA ALA A 182 -5.55 -3.62 11.42
C ALA A 182 -5.49 -3.94 9.91
N ALA A 183 -4.41 -4.55 9.42
CA ALA A 183 -4.31 -5.01 8.05
C ALA A 183 -5.27 -6.18 7.76
N ASP A 184 -5.35 -7.15 8.67
CA ASP A 184 -6.30 -8.26 8.59
C ASP A 184 -7.75 -7.73 8.58
N GLY A 185 -8.07 -6.76 9.45
CA GLY A 185 -9.38 -6.12 9.49
C GLY A 185 -9.72 -5.37 8.19
N LEU A 186 -8.74 -4.71 7.57
CA LEU A 186 -8.92 -4.07 6.26
C LEU A 186 -9.20 -5.11 5.17
N GLU A 187 -8.51 -6.24 5.18
CA GLU A 187 -8.74 -7.32 4.21
C GLU A 187 -10.15 -7.89 4.34
N GLU A 188 -10.61 -8.16 5.57
CA GLU A 188 -11.97 -8.62 5.82
C GLU A 188 -13.03 -7.59 5.37
N THR A 189 -12.79 -6.28 5.61
CA THR A 189 -13.69 -5.24 5.12
C THR A 189 -13.75 -5.21 3.59
N ARG A 190 -12.62 -5.40 2.91
CA ARG A 190 -12.58 -5.47 1.43
C ARG A 190 -13.32 -6.71 0.90
N ARG A 191 -13.23 -7.85 1.60
CA ARG A 191 -14.03 -9.06 1.26
C ARG A 191 -15.52 -8.80 1.40
N PHE A 192 -15.94 -8.15 2.48
CA PHE A 192 -17.33 -7.72 2.63
C PHE A 192 -17.79 -6.86 1.45
N CYS A 193 -17.02 -5.87 1.01
CA CYS A 193 -17.34 -5.03 -0.14
C CYS A 193 -17.43 -5.80 -1.48
N GLN A 194 -16.88 -7.01 -1.55
CA GLN A 194 -16.94 -7.84 -2.77
C GLN A 194 -18.16 -8.78 -2.79
N ASN A 195 -18.57 -9.30 -1.65
CA ASN A 195 -19.58 -10.35 -1.56
C ASN A 195 -20.77 -10.03 -0.66
N TYR A 196 -20.72 -8.89 0.06
CA TYR A 196 -21.74 -8.46 1.03
C TYR A 196 -22.01 -9.48 2.16
N ASP A 197 -21.00 -10.29 2.48
CA ASP A 197 -21.08 -11.24 3.58
C ASP A 197 -20.78 -10.54 4.93
N TYR A 198 -21.80 -10.44 5.78
CA TYR A 198 -21.74 -9.77 7.08
C TYR A 198 -20.84 -10.47 8.09
N ASP A 199 -20.47 -11.73 7.89
CA ASP A 199 -19.51 -12.42 8.75
C ASP A 199 -18.11 -11.80 8.61
N HIS A 200 -17.72 -11.40 7.39
CA HIS A 200 -16.51 -10.64 7.15
C HIS A 200 -16.52 -9.29 7.85
N LEU A 201 -17.66 -8.60 7.83
CA LEU A 201 -17.78 -7.30 8.49
C LEU A 201 -17.66 -7.42 10.02
N SER A 202 -18.34 -8.41 10.62
CA SER A 202 -18.23 -8.69 12.06
C SER A 202 -16.79 -9.03 12.46
N THR A 203 -16.09 -9.81 11.63
CA THR A 203 -14.69 -10.15 11.83
C THR A 203 -13.79 -8.90 11.74
N ALA A 204 -14.02 -8.06 10.74
CA ALA A 204 -13.28 -6.81 10.56
C ALA A 204 -13.42 -5.88 11.77
N GLU A 205 -14.65 -5.68 12.27
CA GLU A 205 -14.90 -4.84 13.45
C GLU A 205 -14.16 -5.35 14.70
N ASN A 206 -14.14 -6.66 14.91
CA ASN A 206 -13.40 -7.27 16.02
C ASN A 206 -11.89 -7.06 15.87
N LEU A 207 -11.34 -7.25 14.67
CA LEU A 207 -9.91 -7.04 14.38
C LEU A 207 -9.50 -5.58 14.58
N PHE A 208 -10.29 -4.63 14.13
CA PHE A 208 -10.02 -3.20 14.36
C PHE A 208 -10.11 -2.83 15.84
N LYS A 209 -11.03 -3.42 16.59
CA LYS A 209 -11.12 -3.22 18.05
C LYS A 209 -9.86 -3.75 18.75
N ILE A 210 -9.41 -4.95 18.39
CA ILE A 210 -8.15 -5.53 18.89
C ILE A 210 -6.97 -4.62 18.54
N ALA A 211 -6.87 -4.16 17.29
CA ALA A 211 -5.82 -3.24 16.85
C ALA A 211 -5.81 -1.94 17.66
N PHE A 212 -6.98 -1.37 17.92
CA PHE A 212 -7.10 -0.15 18.73
C PHE A 212 -6.64 -0.36 20.17
N ASP A 213 -7.03 -1.48 20.79
CA ASP A 213 -6.59 -1.83 22.14
C ASP A 213 -5.08 -2.08 22.21
N LEU A 214 -4.49 -2.74 21.21
CA LEU A 214 -3.04 -2.92 21.09
C LEU A 214 -2.31 -1.58 20.95
N ALA A 215 -2.82 -0.63 20.15
CA ALA A 215 -2.24 0.71 20.05
C ALA A 215 -2.26 1.47 21.38
N ARG A 216 -3.33 1.31 22.15
CA ARG A 216 -3.47 1.90 23.49
C ARG A 216 -2.49 1.28 24.48
N GLN A 217 -2.36 -0.04 24.48
CA GLN A 217 -1.41 -0.76 25.33
C GLN A 217 0.05 -0.42 24.97
N ALA A 218 0.37 -0.39 23.66
CA ALA A 218 1.68 0.02 23.19
C ALA A 218 2.05 1.42 23.70
N TYR A 219 1.11 2.37 23.64
CA TYR A 219 1.32 3.71 24.17
C TYR A 219 1.52 3.72 25.68
N ALA A 220 0.76 2.93 26.44
CA ALA A 220 0.93 2.83 27.89
C ALA A 220 2.36 2.31 28.24
N LEU A 221 2.89 1.37 27.48
CA LEU A 221 4.26 0.87 27.67
C LEU A 221 5.32 1.96 27.44
N THR A 222 5.10 2.92 26.55
CA THR A 222 6.04 4.04 26.35
C THR A 222 6.12 4.99 27.54
N LYS A 223 5.18 4.93 28.47
CA LYS A 223 5.13 5.79 29.68
C LYS A 223 5.74 5.14 30.92
N GLN A 224 6.02 3.84 30.86
CA GLN A 224 6.54 3.06 31.98
C GLN A 224 8.09 3.05 32.04
N VAL A 225 8.72 3.64 31.06
CA VAL A 225 10.19 3.64 30.86
C VAL A 225 10.74 5.02 31.02
#